data_97967e0fb1d3f0b4e972bc58fff9d5b1
#
_entry.id   97967e0fb1d3f0b4e972bc58fff9d5b1
#
_cell.length_a   1.000
_cell.length_b   1.000
_cell.length_c   1.000
_cell.angle_alpha   90.00
_cell.angle_beta   90.00
_cell.angle_gamma   90.00
#
_symmetry.space_group_name_H-M   'P 1'
#
loop_
_entity.id
_entity.type
_entity.pdbx_description
1 polymer ?
#
loop_
_entity_poly.entity_id
_entity_poly.type
_entity_poly.pdbx_seq_one_letter_code
_entity_poly.pdbx_strand_id
1 'polypeptide(L)'
;MDTAIEAVGLTKSYGRVAVLKGVDLRVARGSVYALLGSNGAGKTTTVRTLATLVGPDGGRATVAGFDIVRDRRRVRRAISLTGQHAAVDELLTGEENLRMMGRLSGLSRAGARRRAAELLERFDLVEAGKRRVGTYSGGMWRRLDLAAGLVGAPSVIFLDEPTTGLDVRSRQAMWEVITRLADSGTTVFLTTQYLEEADSLAGRIALLDGGRVVAEGTADELKARVAAWRLNLVLADAGSFAEVTRLLGARAVHADPARLTVEAATDGSAAQIRALLDEVDPGRSAVERFTVRGATLDDAFLALTDNPTDKERAGV
;
A
#
# COMPACT_ATOMS: atom_id res chain seq x y z
N MET A 1 -10.20 -19.79 6.23
CA MET A 1 -9.45 -19.35 5.05
C MET A 1 -8.01 -19.78 5.23
N ASP A 2 -7.39 -20.32 4.17
CA ASP A 2 -5.99 -20.76 4.22
C ASP A 2 -5.08 -19.53 4.27
N THR A 3 -4.18 -19.48 5.26
CA THR A 3 -3.33 -18.31 5.56
C THR A 3 -1.98 -18.47 4.85
N ALA A 4 -1.57 -17.44 4.11
CA ALA A 4 -0.27 -17.40 3.45
C ALA A 4 0.83 -16.79 4.34
N ILE A 5 0.48 -15.76 5.11
CA ILE A 5 1.41 -15.11 6.06
C ILE A 5 0.66 -14.93 7.38
N GLU A 6 1.27 -15.33 8.47
CA GLU A 6 0.81 -15.05 9.82
C GLU A 6 1.98 -14.52 10.65
N ALA A 7 1.79 -13.41 11.33
CA ALA A 7 2.75 -12.84 12.26
C ALA A 7 2.04 -12.49 13.57
N VAL A 8 2.67 -12.81 14.70
CA VAL A 8 2.13 -12.57 16.04
C VAL A 8 3.20 -11.94 16.90
N GLY A 9 2.96 -10.72 17.35
CA GLY A 9 3.80 -9.97 18.26
C GLY A 9 5.22 -9.73 17.73
N LEU A 10 5.41 -9.56 16.41
CA LEU A 10 6.75 -9.37 15.85
C LEU A 10 7.41 -8.10 16.39
N THR A 11 8.62 -8.27 16.93
CA THR A 11 9.45 -7.16 17.39
C THR A 11 10.79 -7.15 16.67
N LYS A 12 11.32 -5.93 16.44
CA LYS A 12 12.66 -5.73 15.88
C LYS A 12 13.23 -4.39 16.29
N SER A 13 14.47 -4.42 16.75
CA SER A 13 15.25 -3.23 17.11
C SER A 13 16.56 -3.19 16.34
N TYR A 14 17.07 -2.01 16.07
CA TYR A 14 18.41 -1.74 15.56
C TYR A 14 19.14 -0.85 16.57
N GLY A 15 20.09 -1.45 17.30
CA GLY A 15 20.72 -0.79 18.44
C GLY A 15 19.67 -0.44 19.51
N ARG A 16 19.51 0.85 19.79
CA ARG A 16 18.52 1.34 20.77
C ARG A 16 17.16 1.70 20.18
N VAL A 17 17.01 1.63 18.86
CA VAL A 17 15.78 2.03 18.17
C VAL A 17 14.89 0.81 17.97
N ALA A 18 13.75 0.77 18.66
CA ALA A 18 12.72 -0.23 18.45
C ALA A 18 11.88 0.15 17.23
N VAL A 19 12.03 -0.62 16.13
CA VAL A 19 11.36 -0.37 14.83
C VAL A 19 10.05 -1.13 14.74
N LEU A 20 10.00 -2.40 15.13
CA LEU A 20 8.76 -3.17 15.25
C LEU A 20 8.45 -3.41 16.72
N LYS A 21 7.23 -3.11 17.13
CA LYS A 21 6.80 -3.09 18.53
C LYS A 21 5.59 -4.00 18.78
N GLY A 22 5.65 -5.23 18.25
CA GLY A 22 4.56 -6.19 18.38
C GLY A 22 3.59 -6.10 17.20
N VAL A 23 4.09 -6.39 15.99
CA VAL A 23 3.29 -6.38 14.76
C VAL A 23 2.56 -7.71 14.61
N ASP A 24 1.23 -7.64 14.48
CA ASP A 24 0.33 -8.74 14.18
C ASP A 24 -0.21 -8.58 12.76
N LEU A 25 -0.14 -9.65 11.94
CA LEU A 25 -0.60 -9.65 10.55
C LEU A 25 -1.18 -10.99 10.18
N ARG A 26 -2.24 -11.00 9.37
CA ARG A 26 -2.82 -12.21 8.81
C ARG A 26 -3.23 -12.01 7.36
N VAL A 27 -2.52 -12.71 6.45
CA VAL A 27 -2.71 -12.57 5.00
C VAL A 27 -3.30 -13.86 4.43
N ALA A 28 -4.43 -13.74 3.74
CA ALA A 28 -5.06 -14.86 3.06
C ALA A 28 -4.28 -15.26 1.80
N ARG A 29 -4.32 -16.54 1.42
CA ARG A 29 -3.72 -17.02 0.16
C ARG A 29 -4.43 -16.42 -1.05
N GLY A 30 -3.65 -16.09 -2.08
CA GLY A 30 -4.15 -15.57 -3.35
C GLY A 30 -4.77 -14.18 -3.23
N SER A 31 -4.46 -13.43 -2.17
CA SER A 31 -4.93 -12.06 -2.01
C SER A 31 -3.83 -11.03 -2.20
N VAL A 32 -4.22 -9.78 -2.44
CA VAL A 32 -3.36 -8.61 -2.31
C VAL A 32 -3.55 -8.02 -0.93
N TYR A 33 -2.46 -7.91 -0.18
CA TYR A 33 -2.43 -7.31 1.15
C TYR A 33 -1.47 -6.13 1.15
N ALA A 34 -1.92 -4.96 1.58
CA ALA A 34 -1.11 -3.76 1.66
C ALA A 34 -0.72 -3.44 3.11
N LEU A 35 0.56 -3.21 3.35
CA LEU A 35 1.08 -2.61 4.57
C LEU A 35 1.34 -1.12 4.30
N LEU A 36 0.38 -0.29 4.66
CA LEU A 36 0.39 1.15 4.47
C LEU A 36 1.00 1.86 5.68
N GLY A 37 1.78 2.91 5.46
CA GLY A 37 2.33 3.73 6.55
C GLY A 37 3.32 4.77 6.05
N SER A 38 3.66 5.73 6.90
CA SER A 38 4.64 6.75 6.63
C SER A 38 6.07 6.19 6.47
N ASN A 39 6.99 7.01 6.00
CA ASN A 39 8.41 6.65 5.97
C ASN A 39 8.93 6.47 7.40
N GLY A 40 9.67 5.40 7.64
CA GLY A 40 10.16 5.07 8.98
C GLY A 40 9.18 4.30 9.86
N ALA A 41 7.93 4.07 9.46
CA ALA A 41 6.94 3.31 10.24
C ALA A 41 7.31 1.84 10.49
N GLY A 42 8.27 1.27 9.73
CA GLY A 42 8.72 -0.11 9.88
C GLY A 42 8.33 -1.05 8.73
N LYS A 43 7.75 -0.54 7.64
CA LYS A 43 7.27 -1.32 6.48
C LYS A 43 8.35 -2.24 5.90
N THR A 44 9.47 -1.67 5.46
CA THR A 44 10.62 -2.42 4.91
C THR A 44 11.20 -3.41 5.93
N THR A 45 11.24 -3.06 7.22
CA THR A 45 11.70 -3.96 8.27
C THR A 45 10.75 -5.16 8.43
N THR A 46 9.44 -4.94 8.36
CA THR A 46 8.45 -6.03 8.36
C THR A 46 8.67 -6.97 7.19
N VAL A 47 8.78 -6.45 5.96
CA VAL A 47 9.06 -7.25 4.76
C VAL A 47 10.37 -8.03 4.90
N ARG A 48 11.47 -7.39 5.31
CA ARG A 48 12.77 -8.04 5.49
C ARG A 48 12.74 -9.15 6.54
N THR A 49 11.95 -8.97 7.60
CA THR A 49 11.77 -9.99 8.65
C THR A 49 10.98 -11.18 8.13
N LEU A 50 9.84 -10.96 7.47
CA LEU A 50 9.02 -12.00 6.88
C LEU A 50 9.75 -12.74 5.74
N ALA A 51 10.54 -12.03 4.94
CA ALA A 51 11.39 -12.61 3.90
C ALA A 51 12.66 -13.28 4.43
N THR A 52 12.83 -13.38 5.75
CA THR A 52 13.99 -14.02 6.43
C THR A 52 15.34 -13.37 6.18
N LEU A 53 15.38 -12.13 5.71
CA LEU A 53 16.62 -11.36 5.53
C LEU A 53 17.17 -10.85 6.87
N VAL A 54 16.25 -10.56 7.79
CA VAL A 54 16.57 -10.12 9.16
C VAL A 54 15.82 -11.05 10.13
N GLY A 55 16.45 -11.46 11.22
CA GLY A 55 15.78 -12.22 12.28
C GLY A 55 14.93 -11.30 13.16
N PRO A 56 13.72 -11.71 13.59
CA PRO A 56 13.00 -10.99 14.62
C PRO A 56 13.72 -11.07 15.96
N ASP A 57 13.49 -10.08 16.84
CA ASP A 57 13.98 -10.10 18.22
C ASP A 57 12.98 -10.77 19.16
N GLY A 58 11.69 -10.79 18.78
CA GLY A 58 10.61 -11.48 19.48
C GLY A 58 9.40 -11.70 18.59
N GLY A 59 8.41 -12.42 19.13
CA GLY A 59 7.24 -12.86 18.39
C GLY A 59 7.50 -14.07 17.52
N ARG A 60 6.53 -14.41 16.66
CA ARG A 60 6.63 -15.51 15.71
C ARG A 60 5.95 -15.16 14.40
N ALA A 61 6.41 -15.75 13.29
CA ALA A 61 5.68 -15.68 12.04
C ALA A 61 5.89 -16.92 11.17
N THR A 62 4.91 -17.18 10.33
CA THR A 62 4.95 -18.18 9.27
C THR A 62 4.69 -17.54 7.92
N VAL A 63 5.38 -18.00 6.88
CA VAL A 63 5.18 -17.60 5.49
C VAL A 63 5.08 -18.85 4.64
N ALA A 64 4.04 -18.96 3.83
CA ALA A 64 3.72 -20.13 3.04
C ALA A 64 3.63 -21.43 3.90
N GLY A 65 3.24 -21.30 5.18
CA GLY A 65 3.16 -22.40 6.13
C GLY A 65 4.48 -22.77 6.80
N PHE A 66 5.57 -22.06 6.55
CA PHE A 66 6.90 -22.31 7.11
C PHE A 66 7.30 -21.25 8.13
N ASP A 67 7.89 -21.66 9.25
CA ASP A 67 8.40 -20.76 10.28
C ASP A 67 9.61 -19.95 9.76
N ILE A 68 9.57 -18.61 9.92
CA ILE A 68 10.60 -17.70 9.38
C ILE A 68 11.98 -17.86 10.06
N VAL A 69 12.07 -18.50 11.22
CA VAL A 69 13.30 -18.71 11.95
C VAL A 69 13.84 -20.12 11.75
N ARG A 70 12.96 -21.13 11.89
CA ARG A 70 13.32 -22.56 11.84
C ARG A 70 13.45 -23.06 10.40
N ASP A 71 12.59 -22.61 9.50
CA ASP A 71 12.46 -23.09 8.12
C ASP A 71 12.91 -22.08 7.06
N ARG A 72 13.89 -21.20 7.37
CA ARG A 72 14.34 -20.12 6.47
C ARG A 72 14.58 -20.54 5.02
N ARG A 73 15.17 -21.73 4.79
CA ARG A 73 15.42 -22.23 3.42
C ARG A 73 14.12 -22.57 2.69
N ARG A 74 13.11 -23.06 3.38
CA ARG A 74 11.79 -23.36 2.80
C ARG A 74 11.03 -22.09 2.49
N VAL A 75 11.04 -21.13 3.43
CA VAL A 75 10.48 -19.79 3.19
C VAL A 75 11.08 -19.17 1.93
N ARG A 76 12.42 -19.08 1.84
CA ARG A 76 13.12 -18.47 0.69
C ARG A 76 12.82 -19.15 -0.65
N ARG A 77 12.49 -20.43 -0.67
CA ARG A 77 12.07 -21.14 -1.89
C ARG A 77 10.62 -20.85 -2.28
N ALA A 78 9.79 -20.50 -1.31
CA ALA A 78 8.37 -20.25 -1.52
C ALA A 78 8.04 -18.79 -1.82
N ILE A 79 9.01 -17.88 -1.64
CA ILE A 79 8.80 -16.44 -1.78
C ILE A 79 9.62 -15.83 -2.90
N SER A 80 9.18 -14.67 -3.34
CA SER A 80 10.02 -13.67 -4.05
C SER A 80 9.97 -12.35 -3.31
N LEU A 81 11.04 -11.58 -3.39
CA LEU A 81 11.11 -10.22 -2.88
C LEU A 81 11.64 -9.30 -4.00
N THR A 82 10.82 -8.35 -4.38
CA THR A 82 11.19 -7.26 -5.28
C THR A 82 11.29 -5.99 -4.42
N GLY A 83 12.50 -5.48 -4.25
CA GLY A 83 12.80 -4.32 -3.41
C GLY A 83 13.28 -3.12 -4.19
N GLN A 84 13.93 -2.18 -3.48
CA GLN A 84 14.51 -0.97 -4.08
C GLN A 84 15.74 -1.26 -4.96
N HIS A 85 16.39 -2.42 -4.80
CA HIS A 85 17.53 -2.84 -5.61
C HIS A 85 17.08 -3.96 -6.54
N ALA A 86 17.23 -3.73 -7.83
CA ALA A 86 16.83 -4.68 -8.83
C ALA A 86 17.74 -5.90 -8.92
N ALA A 87 17.09 -7.01 -9.30
CA ALA A 87 17.80 -8.25 -9.60
C ALA A 87 18.22 -8.34 -11.09
N VAL A 88 17.93 -7.32 -11.89
CA VAL A 88 18.19 -7.34 -13.35
C VAL A 88 19.51 -6.63 -13.69
N ASP A 89 20.26 -7.22 -14.61
CA ASP A 89 21.52 -6.68 -15.16
C ASP A 89 21.20 -5.83 -16.40
N GLU A 90 21.62 -4.57 -16.39
CA GLU A 90 21.37 -3.61 -17.47
C GLU A 90 22.14 -3.91 -18.75
N LEU A 91 23.23 -4.66 -18.67
CA LEU A 91 24.05 -5.04 -19.82
C LEU A 91 23.45 -6.21 -20.60
N LEU A 92 22.60 -7.02 -19.94
CA LEU A 92 21.90 -8.13 -20.55
C LEU A 92 20.58 -7.67 -21.18
N THR A 93 20.05 -8.48 -22.08
CA THR A 93 18.70 -8.33 -22.61
C THR A 93 17.66 -8.79 -21.59
N GLY A 94 16.39 -8.41 -21.77
CA GLY A 94 15.31 -8.88 -20.90
C GLY A 94 15.18 -10.40 -20.88
N GLU A 95 15.30 -11.05 -22.07
CA GLU A 95 15.28 -12.51 -22.18
C GLU A 95 16.45 -13.17 -21.44
N GLU A 96 17.66 -12.65 -21.61
CA GLU A 96 18.86 -13.18 -20.94
C GLU A 96 18.76 -13.07 -19.41
N ASN A 97 18.26 -11.95 -18.88
CA ASN A 97 18.00 -11.78 -17.46
C ASN A 97 17.06 -12.86 -16.94
N LEU A 98 15.89 -13.04 -17.57
CA LEU A 98 14.91 -14.04 -17.13
C LEU A 98 15.44 -15.47 -17.24
N ARG A 99 16.20 -15.77 -18.29
CA ARG A 99 16.85 -17.09 -18.47
C ARG A 99 17.93 -17.34 -17.41
N MET A 100 18.73 -16.33 -17.09
CA MET A 100 19.71 -16.39 -16.00
C MET A 100 19.02 -16.67 -14.66
N MET A 101 17.98 -15.92 -14.33
CA MET A 101 17.18 -16.14 -13.11
C MET A 101 16.57 -17.55 -13.08
N GLY A 102 16.10 -18.06 -14.23
CA GLY A 102 15.61 -19.42 -14.35
C GLY A 102 16.67 -20.47 -14.03
N ARG A 103 17.89 -20.27 -14.51
CA ARG A 103 19.02 -21.17 -14.20
C ARG A 103 19.39 -21.11 -12.72
N LEU A 104 19.42 -19.93 -12.13
CA LEU A 104 19.67 -19.75 -10.68
C LEU A 104 18.57 -20.37 -9.83
N SER A 105 17.32 -20.36 -10.30
CA SER A 105 16.18 -21.02 -9.66
C SER A 105 16.15 -22.55 -9.89
N GLY A 106 17.17 -23.12 -10.54
CA GLY A 106 17.28 -24.59 -10.74
C GLY A 106 16.57 -25.15 -11.98
N LEU A 107 16.00 -24.29 -12.85
CA LEU A 107 15.37 -24.75 -14.08
C LEU A 107 16.42 -25.29 -15.09
N SER A 108 16.05 -26.29 -15.90
CA SER A 108 16.85 -26.73 -17.04
C SER A 108 17.00 -25.59 -18.06
N ARG A 109 17.96 -25.68 -19.00
CA ARG A 109 18.11 -24.67 -20.06
C ARG A 109 16.81 -24.49 -20.87
N ALA A 110 16.14 -25.58 -21.23
CA ALA A 110 14.87 -25.56 -21.95
C ALA A 110 13.74 -24.98 -21.08
N GLY A 111 13.68 -25.34 -19.80
CA GLY A 111 12.72 -24.80 -18.82
C GLY A 111 12.88 -23.30 -18.62
N ALA A 112 14.11 -22.82 -18.43
CA ALA A 112 14.42 -21.40 -18.27
C ALA A 112 14.02 -20.60 -19.52
N ARG A 113 14.25 -21.13 -20.73
CA ARG A 113 13.85 -20.49 -21.98
C ARG A 113 12.33 -20.39 -22.13
N ARG A 114 11.59 -21.46 -21.85
CA ARG A 114 10.12 -21.44 -21.88
C ARG A 114 9.56 -20.46 -20.88
N ARG A 115 10.08 -20.50 -19.65
CA ARG A 115 9.62 -19.62 -18.57
C ARG A 115 9.91 -18.14 -18.86
N ALA A 116 11.08 -17.84 -19.47
CA ALA A 116 11.40 -16.48 -19.90
C ALA A 116 10.41 -15.97 -20.96
N ALA A 117 10.10 -16.78 -21.98
CA ALA A 117 9.13 -16.41 -23.02
C ALA A 117 7.73 -16.16 -22.43
N GLU A 118 7.24 -17.06 -21.56
CA GLU A 118 5.97 -16.91 -20.86
C GLU A 118 5.89 -15.61 -20.05
N LEU A 119 6.97 -15.29 -19.31
CA LEU A 119 7.01 -14.08 -18.49
C LEU A 119 7.12 -12.81 -19.34
N LEU A 120 7.89 -12.81 -20.44
CA LEU A 120 7.93 -11.68 -21.35
C LEU A 120 6.54 -11.38 -21.93
N GLU A 121 5.78 -12.41 -22.29
CA GLU A 121 4.40 -12.26 -22.78
C GLU A 121 3.48 -11.74 -21.67
N ARG A 122 3.50 -12.35 -20.49
CA ARG A 122 2.65 -11.97 -19.35
C ARG A 122 2.86 -10.52 -18.90
N PHE A 123 4.08 -10.00 -19.06
CA PHE A 123 4.48 -8.64 -18.65
C PHE A 123 4.51 -7.63 -19.80
N ASP A 124 4.04 -8.01 -21.00
CA ASP A 124 4.03 -7.14 -22.18
C ASP A 124 5.43 -6.60 -22.50
N LEU A 125 6.42 -7.50 -22.54
CA LEU A 125 7.82 -7.20 -22.80
C LEU A 125 8.40 -8.00 -24.00
N VAL A 126 7.55 -8.66 -24.80
CA VAL A 126 8.00 -9.53 -25.91
C VAL A 126 8.87 -8.77 -26.90
N GLU A 127 8.41 -7.60 -27.38
CA GLU A 127 9.14 -6.78 -28.34
C GLU A 127 10.45 -6.22 -27.77
N ALA A 128 10.45 -5.92 -26.48
CA ALA A 128 11.61 -5.41 -25.77
C ALA A 128 12.57 -6.51 -25.31
N GLY A 129 12.13 -7.77 -25.27
CA GLY A 129 12.84 -8.89 -24.67
C GLY A 129 14.27 -9.10 -25.22
N LYS A 130 14.52 -8.72 -26.48
CA LYS A 130 15.84 -8.81 -27.14
C LYS A 130 16.68 -7.53 -27.01
N ARG A 131 16.16 -6.46 -26.43
CA ARG A 131 16.88 -5.22 -26.19
C ARG A 131 17.62 -5.28 -24.86
N ARG A 132 18.74 -4.57 -24.73
CA ARG A 132 19.44 -4.42 -23.46
C ARG A 132 18.57 -3.68 -22.45
N VAL A 133 18.56 -4.14 -21.21
CA VAL A 133 17.71 -3.57 -20.13
C VAL A 133 18.08 -2.12 -19.84
N GLY A 134 19.34 -1.70 -19.97
CA GLY A 134 19.75 -0.30 -19.88
C GLY A 134 19.06 0.66 -20.86
N THR A 135 18.32 0.14 -21.88
CA THR A 135 17.51 0.94 -22.82
C THR A 135 16.02 0.94 -22.50
N TYR A 136 15.61 0.32 -21.39
CA TYR A 136 14.21 0.25 -20.99
C TYR A 136 13.73 1.56 -20.34
N SER A 137 12.44 1.86 -20.49
CA SER A 137 11.83 2.87 -19.65
C SER A 137 11.73 2.36 -18.20
N GLY A 138 11.59 3.26 -17.22
CA GLY A 138 11.43 2.87 -15.82
C GLY A 138 10.31 1.86 -15.59
N GLY A 139 9.16 2.05 -16.27
CA GLY A 139 8.05 1.11 -16.19
C GLY A 139 8.35 -0.26 -16.81
N MET A 140 9.05 -0.32 -17.94
CA MET A 140 9.49 -1.58 -18.55
C MET A 140 10.50 -2.30 -17.65
N TRP A 141 11.43 -1.55 -17.10
CA TRP A 141 12.44 -2.05 -16.20
C TRP A 141 11.80 -2.65 -14.93
N ARG A 142 10.83 -1.95 -14.33
CA ARG A 142 10.12 -2.42 -13.13
C ARG A 142 9.27 -3.66 -13.42
N ARG A 143 8.64 -3.74 -14.58
CA ARG A 143 7.91 -4.95 -15.02
C ARG A 143 8.85 -6.15 -15.21
N LEU A 144 10.03 -5.94 -15.77
CA LEU A 144 11.04 -7.01 -15.92
C LEU A 144 11.57 -7.48 -14.56
N ASP A 145 11.83 -6.57 -13.62
CA ASP A 145 12.29 -6.90 -12.27
C ASP A 145 11.25 -7.77 -11.54
N LEU A 146 9.97 -7.40 -11.65
CA LEU A 146 8.88 -8.20 -11.10
C LEU A 146 8.77 -9.57 -11.80
N ALA A 147 8.91 -9.61 -13.12
CA ALA A 147 8.94 -10.86 -13.89
C ALA A 147 10.09 -11.77 -13.44
N ALA A 148 11.29 -11.20 -13.20
CA ALA A 148 12.44 -11.94 -12.70
C ALA A 148 12.17 -12.61 -11.33
N GLY A 149 11.46 -11.92 -10.45
CA GLY A 149 11.02 -12.46 -9.17
C GLY A 149 10.03 -13.64 -9.30
N LEU A 150 9.29 -13.72 -10.41
CA LEU A 150 8.30 -14.78 -10.67
C LEU A 150 8.85 -16.01 -11.37
N VAL A 151 10.12 -15.99 -11.78
CA VAL A 151 10.72 -17.11 -12.51
C VAL A 151 10.63 -18.43 -11.73
N GLY A 152 10.84 -18.38 -10.42
CA GLY A 152 10.76 -19.52 -9.51
C GLY A 152 9.33 -19.97 -9.12
N ALA A 153 8.29 -19.34 -9.69
CA ALA A 153 6.89 -19.60 -9.34
C ALA A 153 6.62 -19.54 -7.82
N PRO A 154 6.93 -18.43 -7.15
CA PRO A 154 6.72 -18.29 -5.71
C PRO A 154 5.22 -18.31 -5.36
N SER A 155 4.88 -18.82 -4.17
CA SER A 155 3.51 -18.78 -3.64
C SER A 155 3.19 -17.41 -2.98
N VAL A 156 4.23 -16.68 -2.54
CA VAL A 156 4.11 -15.36 -1.95
C VAL A 156 5.14 -14.43 -2.59
N ILE A 157 4.72 -13.24 -2.98
CA ILE A 157 5.60 -12.17 -3.46
C ILE A 157 5.52 -10.97 -2.52
N PHE A 158 6.68 -10.49 -2.10
CA PHE A 158 6.83 -9.24 -1.36
C PHE A 158 7.24 -8.13 -2.31
N LEU A 159 6.49 -7.02 -2.31
CA LEU A 159 6.76 -5.84 -3.11
C LEU A 159 7.00 -4.65 -2.17
N ASP A 160 8.24 -4.19 -2.09
CA ASP A 160 8.58 -3.04 -1.24
C ASP A 160 8.52 -1.76 -2.07
N GLU A 161 7.43 -0.99 -1.91
CA GLU A 161 7.11 0.25 -2.63
C GLU A 161 7.20 0.10 -4.16
N PRO A 162 6.37 -0.77 -4.78
CA PRO A 162 6.55 -1.21 -6.17
C PRO A 162 6.39 -0.10 -7.22
N THR A 163 5.70 0.98 -6.91
CA THR A 163 5.40 2.05 -7.88
C THR A 163 6.11 3.37 -7.60
N THR A 164 6.99 3.40 -6.60
CA THR A 164 7.78 4.60 -6.28
C THR A 164 8.64 5.02 -7.48
N GLY A 165 8.54 6.30 -7.86
CA GLY A 165 9.27 6.87 -8.98
C GLY A 165 8.70 6.59 -10.37
N LEU A 166 7.56 5.90 -10.48
CA LEU A 166 6.87 5.69 -11.74
C LEU A 166 5.94 6.86 -12.07
N ASP A 167 5.82 7.17 -13.35
CA ASP A 167 4.76 8.05 -13.87
C ASP A 167 3.37 7.40 -13.72
N VAL A 168 2.30 8.19 -13.87
CA VAL A 168 0.92 7.76 -13.66
C VAL A 168 0.55 6.56 -14.53
N ARG A 169 0.94 6.56 -15.82
CA ARG A 169 0.64 5.47 -16.76
C ARG A 169 1.37 4.18 -16.38
N SER A 170 2.66 4.29 -16.06
CA SER A 170 3.47 3.15 -15.62
C SER A 170 2.98 2.57 -14.30
N ARG A 171 2.48 3.41 -13.38
CA ARG A 171 1.86 2.99 -12.13
C ARG A 171 0.60 2.17 -12.37
N GLN A 172 -0.32 2.65 -13.20
CA GLN A 172 -1.54 1.93 -13.54
C GLN A 172 -1.25 0.57 -14.20
N ALA A 173 -0.31 0.54 -15.15
CA ALA A 173 0.12 -0.71 -15.77
C ALA A 173 0.70 -1.70 -14.74
N MET A 174 1.44 -1.21 -13.73
CA MET A 174 1.95 -2.04 -12.64
C MET A 174 0.82 -2.58 -11.75
N TRP A 175 -0.19 -1.78 -11.44
CA TRP A 175 -1.36 -2.21 -10.68
C TRP A 175 -2.12 -3.35 -11.39
N GLU A 176 -2.33 -3.23 -12.69
CA GLU A 176 -2.93 -4.33 -13.48
C GLU A 176 -2.11 -5.62 -13.41
N VAL A 177 -0.78 -5.51 -13.45
CA VAL A 177 0.10 -6.67 -13.31
C VAL A 177 -0.07 -7.30 -11.93
N ILE A 178 -0.07 -6.51 -10.85
CA ILE A 178 -0.23 -6.99 -9.47
C ILE A 178 -1.59 -7.69 -9.29
N THR A 179 -2.66 -7.11 -9.82
CA THR A 179 -4.00 -7.71 -9.78
C THR A 179 -4.03 -9.07 -10.48
N ARG A 180 -3.50 -9.15 -11.72
CA ARG A 180 -3.41 -10.42 -12.46
C ARG A 180 -2.57 -11.49 -11.73
N LEU A 181 -1.56 -11.09 -10.96
CA LEU A 181 -0.79 -12.02 -10.15
C LEU A 181 -1.65 -12.67 -9.04
N ALA A 182 -2.42 -11.87 -8.34
CA ALA A 182 -3.33 -12.35 -7.31
C ALA A 182 -4.43 -13.24 -7.90
N ASP A 183 -5.04 -12.84 -9.01
CA ASP A 183 -6.06 -13.63 -9.73
C ASP A 183 -5.54 -15.00 -10.17
N SER A 184 -4.23 -15.10 -10.44
CA SER A 184 -3.57 -16.38 -10.75
C SER A 184 -3.23 -17.23 -9.53
N GLY A 185 -3.64 -16.81 -8.31
CA GLY A 185 -3.43 -17.54 -7.05
C GLY A 185 -2.15 -17.19 -6.31
N THR A 186 -1.32 -16.26 -6.81
CA THR A 186 -0.12 -15.79 -6.10
C THR A 186 -0.54 -14.82 -4.99
N THR A 187 -0.07 -15.03 -3.77
CA THR A 187 -0.29 -14.06 -2.68
C THR A 187 0.67 -12.89 -2.84
N VAL A 188 0.13 -11.68 -2.83
CA VAL A 188 0.92 -10.44 -2.93
C VAL A 188 0.87 -9.70 -1.60
N PHE A 189 2.03 -9.45 -1.02
CA PHE A 189 2.21 -8.57 0.13
C PHE A 189 2.99 -7.33 -0.34
N LEU A 190 2.34 -6.19 -0.38
CA LEU A 190 2.99 -4.94 -0.78
C LEU A 190 3.12 -3.96 0.37
N THR A 191 4.18 -3.17 0.36
CA THR A 191 4.29 -1.98 1.20
C THR A 191 4.09 -0.75 0.34
N THR A 192 3.44 0.26 0.89
CA THR A 192 3.28 1.54 0.21
C THR A 192 3.10 2.68 1.21
N GLN A 193 3.41 3.89 0.77
CA GLN A 193 3.02 5.14 1.42
C GLN A 193 1.89 5.85 0.66
N TYR A 194 1.50 5.33 -0.51
CA TYR A 194 0.46 5.90 -1.36
C TYR A 194 -0.88 5.24 -1.02
N LEU A 195 -1.80 6.04 -0.48
CA LEU A 195 -3.14 5.59 -0.10
C LEU A 195 -3.94 5.13 -1.32
N GLU A 196 -3.80 5.82 -2.46
CA GLU A 196 -4.44 5.45 -3.73
C GLU A 196 -4.04 4.04 -4.20
N GLU A 197 -2.77 3.65 -4.02
CA GLU A 197 -2.28 2.31 -4.35
C GLU A 197 -2.93 1.24 -3.47
N ALA A 198 -2.99 1.49 -2.16
CA ALA A 198 -3.62 0.58 -1.22
C ALA A 198 -5.13 0.43 -1.51
N ASP A 199 -5.83 1.56 -1.78
CA ASP A 199 -7.27 1.59 -2.11
C ASP A 199 -7.58 0.81 -3.39
N SER A 200 -6.74 0.97 -4.43
CA SER A 200 -6.97 0.36 -5.73
C SER A 200 -6.63 -1.13 -5.80
N LEU A 201 -5.65 -1.60 -5.02
CA LEU A 201 -5.09 -2.95 -5.17
C LEU A 201 -5.47 -3.91 -4.05
N ALA A 202 -5.55 -3.43 -2.83
CA ALA A 202 -5.54 -4.32 -1.68
C ALA A 202 -6.94 -4.79 -1.32
N GLY A 203 -7.12 -6.11 -1.25
CA GLY A 203 -8.30 -6.69 -0.61
C GLY A 203 -8.33 -6.46 0.91
N ARG A 204 -7.15 -6.24 1.51
CA ARG A 204 -7.01 -5.91 2.93
C ARG A 204 -5.80 -5.02 3.17
N ILE A 205 -5.94 -4.03 4.03
CA ILE A 205 -4.95 -3.00 4.34
C ILE A 205 -4.66 -3.02 5.83
N ALA A 206 -3.38 -3.05 6.22
CA ALA A 206 -2.95 -2.75 7.57
C ALA A 206 -2.25 -1.38 7.60
N LEU A 207 -2.66 -0.52 8.52
CA LEU A 207 -2.00 0.75 8.80
C LEU A 207 -0.90 0.53 9.83
N LEU A 208 0.34 0.74 9.41
CA LEU A 208 1.51 0.66 10.29
C LEU A 208 1.94 2.07 10.69
N ASP A 209 1.90 2.35 11.99
CA ASP A 209 2.40 3.59 12.56
C ASP A 209 3.24 3.31 13.81
N GLY A 210 4.37 4.05 13.96
CA GLY A 210 5.26 3.94 15.11
C GLY A 210 5.72 2.50 15.43
N GLY A 211 5.73 1.59 14.44
CA GLY A 211 6.12 0.17 14.57
C GLY A 211 5.00 -0.74 15.05
N ARG A 212 3.73 -0.31 15.02
CA ARG A 212 2.53 -1.08 15.38
C ARG A 212 1.49 -1.02 14.29
N VAL A 213 0.69 -2.07 14.14
CA VAL A 213 -0.52 -2.02 13.33
C VAL A 213 -1.60 -1.31 14.15
N VAL A 214 -1.98 -0.10 13.72
CA VAL A 214 -2.97 0.73 14.41
C VAL A 214 -4.39 0.47 13.91
N ALA A 215 -4.53 0.00 12.68
CA ALA A 215 -5.81 -0.42 12.12
C ALA A 215 -5.60 -1.45 11.01
N GLU A 216 -6.58 -2.33 10.81
CA GLU A 216 -6.63 -3.30 9.73
C GLU A 216 -8.08 -3.47 9.26
N GLY A 217 -8.26 -3.60 7.93
CA GLY A 217 -9.56 -3.80 7.30
C GLY A 217 -9.50 -3.74 5.79
N THR A 218 -10.65 -3.85 5.12
CA THR A 218 -10.80 -3.45 3.73
C THR A 218 -10.72 -1.93 3.63
N ALA A 219 -10.52 -1.38 2.42
CA ALA A 219 -10.55 0.06 2.22
C ALA A 219 -11.86 0.68 2.74
N ASP A 220 -13.01 0.04 2.45
CA ASP A 220 -14.32 0.52 2.88
C ASP A 220 -14.51 0.42 4.41
N GLU A 221 -14.03 -0.66 5.04
CA GLU A 221 -14.05 -0.80 6.50
C GLU A 221 -13.21 0.29 7.19
N LEU A 222 -12.07 0.65 6.63
CA LEU A 222 -11.22 1.71 7.16
C LEU A 222 -11.84 3.09 6.97
N LYS A 223 -12.39 3.38 5.78
CA LYS A 223 -13.13 4.62 5.49
C LYS A 223 -14.35 4.79 6.40
N ALA A 224 -15.06 3.70 6.70
CA ALA A 224 -16.23 3.72 7.58
C ALA A 224 -15.92 4.05 9.07
N ARG A 225 -14.65 3.96 9.49
CA ARG A 225 -14.22 4.33 10.86
C ARG A 225 -14.13 5.83 11.08
N VAL A 226 -14.17 6.63 10.03
CA VAL A 226 -14.23 8.10 10.06
C VAL A 226 -15.59 8.57 9.56
N ALA A 227 -15.90 9.87 9.69
CA ALA A 227 -17.15 10.40 9.14
C ALA A 227 -17.28 9.99 7.67
N ALA A 228 -18.27 9.13 7.37
CA ALA A 228 -18.39 8.43 6.10
C ALA A 228 -18.52 9.37 4.89
N TRP A 229 -19.09 10.57 5.12
CA TRP A 229 -19.32 11.58 4.10
C TRP A 229 -18.95 12.97 4.60
N ARG A 230 -18.46 13.83 3.71
CA ARG A 230 -18.11 15.21 3.97
C ARG A 230 -18.81 16.13 2.98
N LEU A 231 -19.40 17.19 3.52
CA LEU A 231 -19.90 18.33 2.76
C LEU A 231 -18.81 19.40 2.76
N ASN A 232 -18.21 19.65 1.61
CA ASN A 232 -17.23 20.72 1.44
C ASN A 232 -17.95 21.96 0.91
N LEU A 233 -17.86 23.06 1.66
CA LEU A 233 -18.47 24.35 1.36
C LEU A 233 -17.38 25.32 0.93
N VAL A 234 -17.56 26.00 -0.19
CA VAL A 234 -16.77 27.14 -0.61
C VAL A 234 -17.60 28.38 -0.33
N LEU A 235 -17.06 29.30 0.49
CA LEU A 235 -17.76 30.47 0.99
C LEU A 235 -17.44 31.71 0.15
N ALA A 236 -18.40 32.60 0.04
CA ALA A 236 -18.30 33.79 -0.81
C ALA A 236 -17.25 34.80 -0.34
N ASP A 237 -17.07 34.94 0.98
CA ASP A 237 -16.15 35.89 1.58
C ASP A 237 -15.72 35.48 3.00
N ALA A 238 -14.79 36.24 3.58
CA ALA A 238 -14.24 35.95 4.90
C ALA A 238 -15.27 36.09 6.04
N GLY A 239 -16.29 36.93 5.89
CA GLY A 239 -17.38 37.09 6.85
C GLY A 239 -18.25 35.87 6.87
N SER A 240 -18.70 35.39 5.72
CA SER A 240 -19.44 34.15 5.52
C SER A 240 -18.62 32.94 6.04
N PHE A 241 -17.32 32.89 5.78
CA PHE A 241 -16.44 31.84 6.32
C PHE A 241 -16.44 31.79 7.84
N ALA A 242 -16.27 32.93 8.51
CA ALA A 242 -16.25 33.00 9.97
C ALA A 242 -17.60 32.58 10.57
N GLU A 243 -18.72 33.05 9.99
CA GLU A 243 -20.06 32.73 10.45
C GLU A 243 -20.40 31.24 10.26
N VAL A 244 -20.19 30.69 9.08
CA VAL A 244 -20.46 29.27 8.77
C VAL A 244 -19.61 28.36 9.65
N THR A 245 -18.31 28.68 9.84
CA THR A 245 -17.43 27.92 10.73
C THR A 245 -17.95 27.92 12.16
N ARG A 246 -18.44 29.06 12.66
CA ARG A 246 -19.04 29.21 14.00
C ARG A 246 -20.34 28.40 14.13
N LEU A 247 -21.22 28.44 13.12
CA LEU A 247 -22.50 27.70 13.13
C LEU A 247 -22.28 26.18 13.10
N LEU A 248 -21.32 25.70 12.34
CA LEU A 248 -20.99 24.29 12.28
C LEU A 248 -20.33 23.78 13.59
N GLY A 249 -19.55 24.62 14.26
CA GLY A 249 -18.89 24.27 15.53
C GLY A 249 -18.13 22.95 15.45
N ALA A 250 -18.47 21.99 16.32
CA ALA A 250 -17.85 20.67 16.35
C ALA A 250 -18.14 19.78 15.11
N ARG A 251 -19.08 20.16 14.24
CA ARG A 251 -19.35 19.47 12.96
C ARG A 251 -18.39 19.89 11.87
N ALA A 252 -17.68 21.01 12.01
CA ALA A 252 -16.60 21.40 11.12
C ALA A 252 -15.41 20.47 11.35
N VAL A 253 -15.08 19.66 10.35
CA VAL A 253 -13.97 18.70 10.39
C VAL A 253 -12.67 19.35 9.97
N HIS A 254 -12.76 20.27 9.02
CA HIS A 254 -11.62 21.05 8.49
C HIS A 254 -12.09 22.43 8.06
N ALA A 255 -11.25 23.46 8.27
CA ALA A 255 -11.52 24.81 7.83
C ALA A 255 -10.22 25.44 7.31
N ASP A 256 -10.25 25.94 6.07
CA ASP A 256 -9.12 26.62 5.43
C ASP A 256 -9.51 28.07 5.12
N PRO A 257 -9.05 29.03 5.95
CA PRO A 257 -9.38 30.44 5.77
C PRO A 257 -8.75 31.07 4.51
N ALA A 258 -7.64 30.50 4.02
CA ALA A 258 -6.98 31.03 2.81
C ALA A 258 -7.76 30.69 1.54
N ARG A 259 -8.48 29.57 1.55
CA ARG A 259 -9.33 29.12 0.44
C ARG A 259 -10.81 29.39 0.65
N LEU A 260 -11.19 29.93 1.81
CA LEU A 260 -12.58 30.13 2.24
C LEU A 260 -13.40 28.83 2.17
N THR A 261 -12.81 27.69 2.59
CA THR A 261 -13.47 26.40 2.54
C THR A 261 -13.67 25.80 3.92
N VAL A 262 -14.84 25.19 4.14
CA VAL A 262 -15.17 24.47 5.38
C VAL A 262 -15.72 23.09 5.03
N GLU A 263 -15.19 22.06 5.66
CA GLU A 263 -15.71 20.69 5.54
C GLU A 263 -16.53 20.32 6.77
N ALA A 264 -17.75 19.87 6.57
CA ALA A 264 -18.64 19.39 7.61
C ALA A 264 -18.90 17.89 7.48
N ALA A 265 -18.96 17.16 8.60
CA ALA A 265 -19.36 15.76 8.64
C ALA A 265 -20.85 15.62 8.26
N THR A 266 -21.17 14.62 7.42
CA THR A 266 -22.54 14.32 6.99
C THR A 266 -22.72 12.81 6.79
N ASP A 267 -23.98 12.34 6.75
CA ASP A 267 -24.30 10.96 6.38
C ASP A 267 -24.36 10.76 4.85
N GLY A 268 -24.20 11.86 4.08
CA GLY A 268 -24.27 11.86 2.63
C GLY A 268 -25.70 11.87 2.07
N SER A 269 -26.72 11.82 2.91
CA SER A 269 -28.11 11.85 2.45
C SER A 269 -28.53 13.25 1.96
N ALA A 270 -29.32 13.29 0.90
CA ALA A 270 -29.84 14.56 0.39
C ALA A 270 -30.67 15.34 1.43
N ALA A 271 -31.29 14.64 2.38
CA ALA A 271 -32.04 15.26 3.46
C ALA A 271 -31.12 16.00 4.42
N GLN A 272 -30.05 15.36 4.90
CA GLN A 272 -29.10 15.98 5.81
C GLN A 272 -28.30 17.10 5.14
N ILE A 273 -27.89 16.92 3.88
CA ILE A 273 -27.18 17.96 3.13
C ILE A 273 -28.05 19.22 2.99
N ARG A 274 -29.36 19.07 2.64
CA ARG A 274 -30.28 20.21 2.59
C ARG A 274 -30.43 20.88 3.94
N ALA A 275 -30.63 20.11 5.01
CA ALA A 275 -30.76 20.65 6.34
C ALA A 275 -29.52 21.44 6.79
N LEU A 276 -28.32 20.92 6.49
CA LEU A 276 -27.06 21.63 6.79
C LEU A 276 -26.95 22.93 5.96
N LEU A 277 -27.27 22.90 4.67
CA LEU A 277 -27.24 24.09 3.83
C LEU A 277 -28.25 25.15 4.28
N ASP A 278 -29.49 24.75 4.60
CA ASP A 278 -30.53 25.66 5.10
C ASP A 278 -30.16 26.26 6.47
N GLU A 279 -29.40 25.51 7.31
CA GLU A 279 -28.91 26.00 8.59
C GLU A 279 -27.77 27.02 8.45
N VAL A 280 -26.75 26.74 7.59
CA VAL A 280 -25.56 27.56 7.49
C VAL A 280 -25.69 28.71 6.48
N ASP A 281 -26.63 28.63 5.55
CA ASP A 281 -26.87 29.64 4.49
C ASP A 281 -28.37 29.80 4.20
N PRO A 282 -29.21 30.21 5.18
CA PRO A 282 -30.63 30.43 4.97
C PRO A 282 -30.92 31.50 3.91
N GLY A 283 -30.01 32.46 3.75
CA GLY A 283 -30.08 33.55 2.78
C GLY A 283 -29.64 33.15 1.36
N ARG A 284 -29.06 31.96 1.18
CA ARG A 284 -28.49 31.46 -0.09
C ARG A 284 -27.49 32.40 -0.74
N SER A 285 -26.67 33.05 0.07
CA SER A 285 -25.66 34.02 -0.37
C SER A 285 -24.27 33.79 0.22
N ALA A 286 -24.16 32.99 1.28
CA ALA A 286 -22.90 32.70 1.94
C ALA A 286 -22.12 31.54 1.29
N VAL A 287 -22.82 30.55 0.72
CA VAL A 287 -22.21 29.38 0.06
C VAL A 287 -22.18 29.59 -1.45
N GLU A 288 -21.01 29.81 -2.02
CA GLU A 288 -20.83 29.94 -3.45
C GLU A 288 -20.96 28.58 -4.18
N ARG A 289 -20.38 27.54 -3.58
CA ARG A 289 -20.37 26.18 -4.15
C ARG A 289 -20.25 25.15 -3.03
N PHE A 290 -20.83 24.00 -3.25
CA PHE A 290 -20.59 22.86 -2.38
C PHE A 290 -20.31 21.58 -3.18
N THR A 291 -19.61 20.63 -2.54
CA THR A 291 -19.40 19.29 -3.05
C THR A 291 -19.57 18.29 -1.91
N VAL A 292 -20.14 17.12 -2.25
CA VAL A 292 -20.28 16.01 -1.31
C VAL A 292 -19.29 14.92 -1.73
N ARG A 293 -18.44 14.50 -0.80
CA ARG A 293 -17.50 13.41 -1.04
C ARG A 293 -17.60 12.36 0.05
N GLY A 294 -17.40 11.10 -0.33
CA GLY A 294 -17.16 10.04 0.64
C GLY A 294 -15.82 10.24 1.36
N ALA A 295 -15.67 9.62 2.53
CA ALA A 295 -14.40 9.55 3.21
C ALA A 295 -13.35 8.87 2.33
N THR A 296 -12.14 9.41 2.30
CA THR A 296 -10.99 8.83 1.62
C THR A 296 -10.17 7.99 2.59
N LEU A 297 -9.24 7.19 2.09
CA LEU A 297 -8.24 6.55 2.95
C LEU A 297 -7.31 7.57 3.60
N ASP A 298 -7.10 8.76 2.99
CA ASP A 298 -6.35 9.86 3.61
C ASP A 298 -7.03 10.32 4.90
N ASP A 299 -8.35 10.50 4.86
CA ASP A 299 -9.15 10.87 6.03
C ASP A 299 -9.04 9.81 7.14
N ALA A 300 -9.11 8.53 6.76
CA ALA A 300 -8.96 7.42 7.69
C ALA A 300 -7.54 7.35 8.27
N PHE A 301 -6.53 7.53 7.43
CA PHE A 301 -5.13 7.53 7.86
C PHE A 301 -4.85 8.63 8.89
N LEU A 302 -5.22 9.87 8.60
CA LEU A 302 -5.03 11.00 9.52
C LEU A 302 -5.75 10.77 10.85
N ALA A 303 -7.02 10.36 10.81
CA ALA A 303 -7.80 10.14 12.03
C ALA A 303 -7.26 8.98 12.90
N LEU A 304 -6.66 7.96 12.30
CA LEU A 304 -6.15 6.78 12.99
C LEU A 304 -4.70 6.93 13.46
N THR A 305 -3.93 7.88 12.87
CA THR A 305 -2.53 8.14 13.24
C THR A 305 -2.36 9.41 14.10
N ASP A 306 -3.31 10.36 14.07
CA ASP A 306 -3.27 11.60 14.85
C ASP A 306 -3.76 11.44 16.31
N ASN A 307 -3.83 10.23 16.85
CA ASN A 307 -4.26 10.02 18.23
C ASN A 307 -3.25 10.66 19.22
N PRO A 308 -3.64 11.67 20.02
CA PRO A 308 -2.71 12.47 20.85
C PRO A 308 -2.02 11.70 21.97
N THR A 309 -2.47 10.47 22.27
CA THR A 309 -1.96 9.66 23.38
C THR A 309 -0.52 9.17 23.25
N ASP A 310 0.07 9.17 22.02
CA ASP A 310 1.47 8.75 21.83
C ASP A 310 2.45 9.94 21.71
N LYS A 311 1.96 11.16 21.44
CA LYS A 311 2.81 12.38 21.43
C LYS A 311 3.22 12.82 22.84
N GLU A 312 2.43 12.54 23.87
CA GLU A 312 2.75 12.86 25.28
C GLU A 312 3.76 11.89 25.91
N ARG A 313 3.97 10.70 25.35
CA ARG A 313 4.95 9.72 25.86
C ARG A 313 6.35 9.81 25.22
N ALA A 314 6.50 10.61 24.18
CA ALA A 314 7.80 10.82 23.50
C ALA A 314 8.50 12.12 23.90
N GLY A 315 7.94 12.90 24.81
CA GLY A 315 8.45 14.18 25.29
C GLY A 315 8.78 14.18 26.77
N VAL A 316 9.69 13.30 27.22
CA VAL A 316 10.54 13.49 28.43
C VAL A 316 11.91 12.92 28.17
#